data_32406a294ede303a6bfbd7dc399ecb4b
#
_entry.id   32406a294ede303a6bfbd7dc399ecb4b
#
_cell.length_a   1.000
_cell.length_b   1.000
_cell.length_c   1.000
_cell.angle_alpha   90.00
_cell.angle_beta   90.00
_cell.angle_gamma   90.00
#
_symmetry.space_group_name_H-M   'P 1'
#
loop_
_entity.id
_entity.type
_entity.pdbx_description
1 polymer ?
#
loop_
_entity_poly.entity_id
_entity_poly.type
_entity_poly.pdbx_seq_one_letter_code
_entity_poly.pdbx_strand_id
1 'polypeptide(L)'
;MSTIKLFKNAHVISPTDLGLMDLLVAGSQIVALQHDFDLGSSNLPIEVIDASDCYLVPGFVDSLVHFIGGGGEGGFASRTPEMQLTDATLGGVTTAIGVLGTDATTRTLTNLLAKAHALDTEGISTYCHTGSYEIPCRTLMSSITDDLILIDKFIGVGEIAISDFRSSQPTTDELRKVAAAAKVGGILSGKAGVVSVHVGSGESLLQPLWQAVAGCELKLSQFYPTHINRNEQLFQAGLEFALAGGVIDFTTSTTAYDLLHGEVAAAAALARALQSGVPAMNLTLSSDGNASLPIYNAQGELTGLEVGKVQSLYQAARQAVLEYQVPLTEAVTAITAAPAAVLGLKHKGRIAAGLDADLVLLHKSDLTIRDVYAKGRQLVKNGQAIVKGTFEQ
;
A
#
# COMPACT_ATOMS: atom_id res chain seq x y z
N MET A 1 -26.65 1.02 -14.69
CA MET A 1 -27.51 1.70 -13.67
C MET A 1 -26.71 1.70 -12.38
N SER A 2 -26.63 2.81 -11.68
CA SER A 2 -25.98 2.85 -10.36
C SER A 2 -26.86 2.07 -9.39
N THR A 3 -26.38 0.94 -8.89
CA THR A 3 -27.11 0.12 -7.92
C THR A 3 -26.90 0.73 -6.53
N ILE A 4 -28.00 0.92 -5.80
CA ILE A 4 -27.93 1.24 -4.37
C ILE A 4 -27.73 -0.10 -3.64
N LYS A 5 -26.80 -0.15 -2.70
CA LYS A 5 -26.51 -1.34 -1.90
C LYS A 5 -26.70 -1.02 -0.42
N LEU A 6 -27.33 -1.93 0.29
CA LEU A 6 -27.45 -1.89 1.73
C LEU A 6 -26.80 -3.13 2.33
N PHE A 7 -25.70 -2.93 3.04
CA PHE A 7 -25.06 -3.97 3.84
C PHE A 7 -25.73 -3.98 5.22
N LYS A 8 -26.37 -5.10 5.55
CA LYS A 8 -27.12 -5.27 6.80
C LYS A 8 -26.31 -6.07 7.82
N ASN A 9 -26.40 -5.66 9.08
CA ASN A 9 -25.86 -6.38 10.24
C ASN A 9 -24.33 -6.58 10.18
N ALA A 10 -23.59 -5.70 9.50
CA ALA A 10 -22.13 -5.80 9.39
C ALA A 10 -21.46 -5.40 10.72
N HIS A 11 -20.47 -6.16 11.18
CA HIS A 11 -19.58 -5.70 12.24
C HIS A 11 -18.48 -4.82 11.60
N VAL A 12 -18.60 -3.51 11.76
CA VAL A 12 -17.76 -2.53 11.04
C VAL A 12 -16.50 -2.18 11.84
N ILE A 13 -15.33 -2.28 11.18
CA ILE A 13 -14.02 -1.87 11.71
C ILE A 13 -13.42 -0.80 10.79
N SER A 14 -13.17 0.43 11.32
CA SER A 14 -12.73 1.55 10.48
C SER A 14 -12.19 2.77 11.25
N PRO A 15 -10.94 2.92 11.50
CA PRO A 15 -9.94 1.98 11.99
C PRO A 15 -10.30 1.44 13.38
N THR A 16 -11.28 2.07 14.06
CA THR A 16 -11.82 1.59 15.34
C THR A 16 -12.96 0.60 15.11
N ASP A 17 -13.26 -0.19 16.11
CA ASP A 17 -14.42 -1.06 16.13
C ASP A 17 -15.69 -0.21 16.35
N LEU A 18 -16.56 -0.15 15.34
CA LEU A 18 -17.83 0.57 15.38
C LEU A 18 -19.02 -0.34 15.78
N GLY A 19 -18.78 -1.64 15.96
CA GLY A 19 -19.81 -2.62 16.28
C GLY A 19 -20.71 -2.95 15.09
N LEU A 20 -21.94 -3.44 15.41
CA LEU A 20 -22.92 -3.81 14.40
C LEU A 20 -23.57 -2.56 13.81
N MET A 21 -23.47 -2.42 12.49
CA MET A 21 -23.99 -1.28 11.73
C MET A 21 -24.58 -1.76 10.40
N ASP A 22 -25.47 -0.95 9.87
CA ASP A 22 -25.90 -1.02 8.48
C ASP A 22 -25.21 0.08 7.66
N LEU A 23 -24.77 -0.27 6.46
CA LEU A 23 -24.08 0.65 5.56
C LEU A 23 -24.85 0.81 4.26
N LEU A 24 -25.19 2.03 3.89
CA LEU A 24 -25.80 2.38 2.62
C LEU A 24 -24.77 2.94 1.65
N VAL A 25 -24.71 2.36 0.46
CA VAL A 25 -23.85 2.78 -0.65
C VAL A 25 -24.71 3.19 -1.83
N ALA A 26 -24.42 4.32 -2.45
CA ALA A 26 -25.02 4.74 -3.71
C ALA A 26 -23.94 5.18 -4.70
N GLY A 27 -23.92 4.53 -5.87
CA GLY A 27 -22.85 4.74 -6.85
C GLY A 27 -21.48 4.33 -6.27
N SER A 28 -20.54 5.28 -6.24
CA SER A 28 -19.17 5.05 -5.75
C SER A 28 -18.93 5.44 -4.29
N GLN A 29 -19.95 5.94 -3.58
CA GLN A 29 -19.79 6.55 -2.26
C GLN A 29 -20.63 5.87 -1.18
N ILE A 30 -20.09 5.90 0.04
CA ILE A 30 -20.83 5.58 1.26
C ILE A 30 -21.75 6.77 1.55
N VAL A 31 -23.05 6.51 1.63
CA VAL A 31 -24.06 7.56 1.87
C VAL A 31 -24.37 7.70 3.34
N ALA A 32 -24.52 6.56 4.03
CA ALA A 32 -24.86 6.55 5.45
C ALA A 32 -24.32 5.30 6.14
N LEU A 33 -24.06 5.43 7.44
CA LEU A 33 -23.69 4.36 8.35
C LEU A 33 -24.51 4.57 9.64
N GLN A 34 -25.35 3.61 10.01
CA GLN A 34 -26.18 3.70 11.22
C GLN A 34 -26.67 2.33 11.68
N HIS A 35 -27.22 2.26 12.87
CA HIS A 35 -27.93 1.07 13.34
C HIS A 35 -29.31 0.98 12.69
N ASP A 36 -29.75 -0.24 12.36
CA ASP A 36 -31.11 -0.57 11.90
C ASP A 36 -31.66 0.36 10.81
N PHE A 37 -31.05 0.28 9.62
CA PHE A 37 -31.51 1.06 8.48
C PHE A 37 -32.89 0.58 8.03
N ASP A 38 -33.93 1.39 8.27
CA ASP A 38 -35.26 1.16 7.75
C ASP A 38 -35.42 1.90 6.40
N LEU A 39 -35.57 1.14 5.34
CA LEU A 39 -35.80 1.70 3.99
C LEU A 39 -37.26 2.07 3.73
N GLY A 40 -38.17 1.73 4.68
CA GLY A 40 -39.62 1.93 4.49
C GLY A 40 -40.14 1.28 3.20
N SER A 41 -41.13 1.89 2.58
CA SER A 41 -41.68 1.45 1.30
C SER A 41 -40.98 2.07 0.09
N SER A 42 -39.63 2.03 0.06
CA SER A 42 -38.86 2.59 -1.03
C SER A 42 -39.11 1.81 -2.35
N ASN A 43 -39.45 2.51 -3.42
CA ASN A 43 -39.54 1.94 -4.77
C ASN A 43 -38.19 1.92 -5.51
N LEU A 44 -37.08 2.29 -4.85
CA LEU A 44 -35.76 2.26 -5.44
C LEU A 44 -35.24 0.81 -5.51
N PRO A 45 -34.59 0.41 -6.58
CA PRO A 45 -33.94 -0.92 -6.68
C PRO A 45 -32.72 -0.94 -5.76
N ILE A 46 -32.86 -1.54 -4.58
CA ILE A 46 -31.83 -1.66 -3.56
C ILE A 46 -31.41 -3.13 -3.46
N GLU A 47 -30.11 -3.38 -3.65
CA GLU A 47 -29.50 -4.67 -3.38
C GLU A 47 -29.20 -4.76 -1.87
N VAL A 48 -29.84 -5.70 -1.17
CA VAL A 48 -29.57 -5.94 0.25
C VAL A 48 -28.58 -7.08 0.37
N ILE A 49 -27.49 -6.82 1.09
CA ILE A 49 -26.39 -7.77 1.33
C ILE A 49 -26.35 -8.06 2.82
N ASP A 50 -26.63 -9.32 3.19
CA ASP A 50 -26.45 -9.77 4.56
C ASP A 50 -24.95 -9.92 4.85
N ALA A 51 -24.48 -9.22 5.88
CA ALA A 51 -23.11 -9.21 6.35
C ALA A 51 -22.97 -9.65 7.81
N SER A 52 -23.98 -10.32 8.35
CA SER A 52 -24.06 -10.71 9.77
C SER A 52 -22.91 -11.64 10.22
N ASP A 53 -22.41 -12.47 9.31
CA ASP A 53 -21.28 -13.39 9.52
C ASP A 53 -19.91 -12.76 9.22
N CYS A 54 -19.87 -11.46 8.88
CA CYS A 54 -18.66 -10.79 8.43
C CYS A 54 -18.26 -9.60 9.31
N TYR A 55 -16.95 -9.33 9.31
CA TYR A 55 -16.43 -7.99 9.53
C TYR A 55 -16.48 -7.23 8.21
N LEU A 56 -16.89 -5.97 8.27
CA LEU A 56 -16.82 -5.03 7.15
C LEU A 56 -15.69 -4.05 7.43
N VAL A 57 -14.67 -4.09 6.59
CA VAL A 57 -13.47 -3.25 6.72
C VAL A 57 -13.29 -2.38 5.48
N PRO A 58 -12.52 -1.27 5.54
CA PRO A 58 -12.18 -0.49 4.34
C PRO A 58 -11.41 -1.35 3.34
N GLY A 59 -11.55 -1.05 2.05
CA GLY A 59 -10.70 -1.61 1.02
C GLY A 59 -9.23 -1.32 1.27
N PHE A 60 -8.37 -2.30 1.02
CA PHE A 60 -6.96 -2.21 1.37
C PHE A 60 -6.21 -1.26 0.44
N VAL A 61 -5.23 -0.58 1.01
CA VAL A 61 -4.34 0.38 0.33
C VAL A 61 -2.94 -0.21 0.32
N ASP A 62 -2.49 -0.64 -0.85
CA ASP A 62 -1.11 -1.09 -1.05
C ASP A 62 -0.23 0.07 -1.50
N SER A 63 0.68 0.47 -0.64
CA SER A 63 1.48 1.69 -0.83
C SER A 63 2.68 1.51 -1.76
N LEU A 64 2.97 0.27 -2.20
CA LEU A 64 4.13 -0.02 -3.03
C LEU A 64 3.89 -1.22 -3.93
N VAL A 65 3.68 -0.97 -5.23
CA VAL A 65 3.47 -2.01 -6.24
C VAL A 65 4.17 -1.65 -7.55
N HIS A 66 4.84 -2.62 -8.16
CA HIS A 66 5.45 -2.46 -9.48
C HIS A 66 4.43 -2.77 -10.58
N PHE A 67 3.52 -1.83 -10.90
CA PHE A 67 2.44 -2.03 -11.89
C PHE A 67 2.90 -2.57 -13.23
N ILE A 68 4.06 -2.09 -13.69
CA ILE A 68 4.66 -2.50 -14.97
C ILE A 68 5.75 -3.55 -14.78
N GLY A 69 5.74 -4.21 -13.63
CA GLY A 69 6.77 -5.14 -13.19
C GLY A 69 8.03 -4.45 -12.69
N GLY A 70 8.85 -5.19 -12.00
CA GLY A 70 10.18 -4.83 -11.49
C GLY A 70 11.23 -5.83 -11.96
N GLY A 71 12.29 -6.00 -11.18
CA GLY A 71 13.38 -6.92 -11.49
C GLY A 71 14.25 -6.46 -12.67
N GLY A 72 15.04 -7.38 -13.19
CA GLY A 72 15.98 -7.11 -14.24
C GLY A 72 17.44 -7.11 -13.78
N GLU A 73 17.68 -7.17 -12.47
CA GLU A 73 19.02 -7.15 -11.87
C GLU A 73 19.84 -8.41 -12.23
N GLY A 74 19.17 -9.51 -12.58
CA GLY A 74 19.78 -10.72 -13.14
C GLY A 74 19.85 -10.73 -14.68
N GLY A 75 19.69 -9.56 -15.34
CA GLY A 75 19.63 -9.41 -16.80
C GLY A 75 18.19 -9.41 -17.32
N PHE A 76 18.04 -9.19 -18.64
CA PHE A 76 16.72 -8.96 -19.27
C PHE A 76 15.70 -10.09 -19.03
N ALA A 77 16.14 -11.32 -18.85
CA ALA A 77 15.27 -12.46 -18.61
C ALA A 77 14.69 -12.51 -17.18
N SER A 78 15.21 -11.72 -16.24
CA SER A 78 14.76 -11.65 -14.86
C SER A 78 13.72 -10.53 -14.60
N ARG A 79 13.20 -9.92 -15.66
CA ARG A 79 12.14 -8.88 -15.59
C ARG A 79 10.80 -9.54 -15.26
N THR A 80 10.12 -9.04 -14.24
CA THR A 80 8.78 -9.54 -13.85
C THR A 80 7.69 -9.01 -14.79
N PRO A 81 6.55 -9.72 -14.90
CA PRO A 81 5.42 -9.28 -15.71
C PRO A 81 4.70 -8.06 -15.09
N GLU A 82 3.83 -7.44 -15.87
CA GLU A 82 2.91 -6.40 -15.39
C GLU A 82 1.84 -6.99 -14.47
N MET A 83 1.39 -6.20 -13.50
CA MET A 83 0.29 -6.54 -12.60
C MET A 83 -1.03 -6.66 -13.36
N GLN A 84 -1.83 -7.66 -13.02
CA GLN A 84 -3.20 -7.86 -13.47
C GLN A 84 -4.20 -7.33 -12.42
N LEU A 85 -5.45 -7.05 -12.82
CA LEU A 85 -6.49 -6.57 -11.90
C LEU A 85 -6.74 -7.55 -10.74
N THR A 86 -6.82 -8.85 -11.06
CA THR A 86 -7.14 -9.87 -10.05
C THR A 86 -6.01 -10.13 -9.07
N ASP A 87 -4.76 -9.78 -9.40
CA ASP A 87 -3.62 -9.81 -8.46
C ASP A 87 -3.90 -8.92 -7.25
N ALA A 88 -4.53 -7.76 -7.46
CA ALA A 88 -4.92 -6.83 -6.40
C ALA A 88 -6.24 -7.25 -5.72
N THR A 89 -7.29 -7.48 -6.53
CA THR A 89 -8.65 -7.60 -6.00
C THR A 89 -8.89 -8.86 -5.19
N LEU A 90 -8.26 -9.98 -5.54
CA LEU A 90 -8.31 -11.22 -4.75
C LEU A 90 -7.60 -11.08 -3.39
N GLY A 91 -6.68 -10.14 -3.28
CA GLY A 91 -6.04 -9.74 -2.01
C GLY A 91 -6.79 -8.65 -1.24
N GLY A 92 -7.98 -8.20 -1.71
CA GLY A 92 -8.75 -7.14 -1.06
C GLY A 92 -8.22 -5.72 -1.34
N VAL A 93 -7.20 -5.57 -2.18
CA VAL A 93 -6.61 -4.28 -2.53
C VAL A 93 -7.53 -3.56 -3.51
N THR A 94 -8.01 -2.39 -3.12
CA THR A 94 -8.87 -1.50 -3.90
C THR A 94 -8.17 -0.21 -4.29
N THR A 95 -7.04 0.06 -3.64
CA THR A 95 -6.19 1.22 -3.94
C THR A 95 -4.73 0.78 -3.93
N ALA A 96 -3.99 1.11 -4.99
CA ALA A 96 -2.58 0.73 -5.11
C ALA A 96 -1.73 1.89 -5.63
N ILE A 97 -0.46 1.95 -5.18
CA ILE A 97 0.50 2.98 -5.56
C ILE A 97 1.60 2.36 -6.41
N GLY A 98 1.70 2.82 -7.64
CA GLY A 98 2.70 2.36 -8.59
C GLY A 98 4.03 3.09 -8.47
N VAL A 99 5.11 2.32 -8.55
CA VAL A 99 6.48 2.83 -8.48
C VAL A 99 7.35 2.24 -9.58
N LEU A 100 8.44 2.95 -9.91
CA LEU A 100 9.61 2.39 -10.59
C LEU A 100 10.66 2.01 -9.54
N GLY A 101 11.26 0.84 -9.72
CA GLY A 101 12.41 0.42 -8.93
C GLY A 101 13.74 0.82 -9.57
N THR A 102 14.68 -0.13 -9.63
CA THR A 102 16.04 0.06 -10.14
C THR A 102 16.08 0.50 -11.62
N ASP A 103 15.20 -0.05 -12.46
CA ASP A 103 15.17 0.25 -13.91
C ASP A 103 14.20 1.38 -14.23
N ALA A 104 14.72 2.58 -14.40
CA ALA A 104 13.99 3.74 -14.93
C ALA A 104 14.35 4.05 -16.40
N THR A 105 15.05 3.17 -17.07
CA THR A 105 15.47 3.33 -18.47
C THR A 105 14.53 2.58 -19.41
N THR A 106 14.32 1.28 -19.16
CA THR A 106 13.45 0.42 -19.99
C THR A 106 12.04 0.29 -19.42
N ARG A 107 11.81 0.71 -18.17
CA ARG A 107 10.51 0.94 -17.54
C ARG A 107 10.36 2.43 -17.28
N THR A 108 9.38 3.06 -17.91
CA THR A 108 9.28 4.52 -17.92
C THR A 108 8.09 5.02 -17.11
N LEU A 109 8.16 6.25 -16.62
CA LEU A 109 7.05 6.92 -15.94
C LEU A 109 5.81 7.05 -16.85
N THR A 110 5.98 7.19 -18.16
CA THR A 110 4.86 7.19 -19.13
C THR A 110 4.14 5.85 -19.14
N ASN A 111 4.89 4.74 -19.15
CA ASN A 111 4.30 3.41 -19.09
C ASN A 111 3.62 3.17 -17.74
N LEU A 112 4.27 3.55 -16.62
CA LEU A 112 3.70 3.46 -15.27
C LEU A 112 2.36 4.21 -15.18
N LEU A 113 2.32 5.46 -15.66
CA LEU A 113 1.11 6.27 -15.67
C LEU A 113 0.01 5.68 -16.55
N ALA A 114 0.35 5.17 -17.73
CA ALA A 114 -0.60 4.50 -18.63
C ALA A 114 -1.21 3.25 -17.96
N LYS A 115 -0.38 2.42 -17.31
CA LYS A 115 -0.86 1.23 -16.58
C LYS A 115 -1.73 1.61 -15.37
N ALA A 116 -1.39 2.68 -14.66
CA ALA A 116 -2.22 3.20 -13.58
C ALA A 116 -3.62 3.59 -14.08
N HIS A 117 -3.72 4.29 -15.20
CA HIS A 117 -5.01 4.62 -15.83
C HIS A 117 -5.78 3.37 -16.30
N ALA A 118 -5.08 2.35 -16.83
CA ALA A 118 -5.70 1.09 -17.24
C ALA A 118 -6.35 0.38 -16.05
N LEU A 119 -5.62 0.18 -14.96
CA LEU A 119 -6.12 -0.47 -13.75
C LEU A 119 -7.27 0.33 -13.09
N ASP A 120 -7.22 1.66 -13.16
CA ASP A 120 -8.31 2.52 -12.66
C ASP A 120 -9.58 2.36 -13.52
N THR A 121 -9.43 2.22 -14.82
CA THR A 121 -10.53 1.92 -15.76
C THR A 121 -11.11 0.53 -15.50
N GLU A 122 -10.28 -0.45 -15.18
CA GLU A 122 -10.70 -1.82 -14.89
C GLU A 122 -11.43 -1.92 -13.54
N GLY A 123 -11.13 -1.04 -12.55
CA GLY A 123 -12.02 -0.93 -11.40
C GLY A 123 -11.40 -0.58 -10.05
N ILE A 124 -10.07 -0.56 -9.87
CA ILE A 124 -9.43 -0.14 -8.62
C ILE A 124 -8.96 1.32 -8.70
N SER A 125 -8.66 1.93 -7.56
CA SER A 125 -8.03 3.25 -7.52
C SER A 125 -6.53 3.11 -7.59
N THR A 126 -5.88 3.91 -8.44
CA THR A 126 -4.43 3.86 -8.61
C THR A 126 -3.81 5.25 -8.57
N TYR A 127 -2.64 5.33 -7.98
CA TYR A 127 -1.77 6.49 -7.96
C TYR A 127 -0.35 6.05 -8.26
N CYS A 128 0.58 7.01 -8.42
CA CYS A 128 1.97 6.72 -8.70
C CYS A 128 2.89 7.66 -7.92
N HIS A 129 4.14 7.25 -7.78
CA HIS A 129 5.25 8.15 -7.46
C HIS A 129 6.01 8.49 -8.74
N THR A 130 6.46 9.75 -8.88
CA THR A 130 7.44 10.15 -9.89
C THR A 130 8.85 9.82 -9.41
N GLY A 131 9.81 9.63 -10.30
CA GLY A 131 11.16 9.23 -9.94
C GLY A 131 11.39 7.71 -10.00
N SER A 132 12.48 7.30 -9.40
CA SER A 132 12.94 5.91 -9.27
C SER A 132 14.02 5.84 -8.18
N TYR A 133 14.84 4.77 -8.13
CA TYR A 133 15.95 4.64 -7.16
C TYR A 133 16.97 5.77 -7.20
N GLU A 134 17.14 6.43 -8.35
CA GLU A 134 18.24 7.35 -8.60
C GLU A 134 17.91 8.83 -8.27
N ILE A 135 18.92 9.55 -7.84
CA ILE A 135 18.96 11.01 -7.82
C ILE A 135 20.10 11.43 -8.78
N PRO A 136 19.83 12.37 -9.72
CA PRO A 136 18.62 13.18 -9.93
C PRO A 136 17.42 12.35 -10.39
N CYS A 137 16.23 12.66 -9.82
CA CYS A 137 15.00 11.95 -10.17
C CYS A 137 14.62 12.20 -11.63
N ARG A 138 14.23 11.13 -12.33
CA ARG A 138 13.52 11.26 -13.62
C ARG A 138 12.09 11.74 -13.37
N THR A 139 11.63 12.64 -14.22
CA THR A 139 10.27 13.21 -14.14
C THR A 139 9.64 13.19 -15.53
N LEU A 140 8.31 13.26 -15.61
CA LEU A 140 7.60 13.41 -16.88
C LEU A 140 7.60 14.86 -17.38
N MET A 141 7.43 15.79 -16.45
CA MET A 141 7.54 17.23 -16.71
C MET A 141 8.96 17.70 -16.41
N SER A 142 9.13 18.97 -16.11
CA SER A 142 10.45 19.58 -15.91
C SER A 142 11.04 19.35 -14.52
N SER A 143 10.21 18.98 -13.55
CA SER A 143 10.63 18.79 -12.16
C SER A 143 9.66 17.90 -11.37
N ILE A 144 10.10 17.42 -10.18
CA ILE A 144 9.24 16.73 -9.21
C ILE A 144 8.01 17.59 -8.88
N THR A 145 8.22 18.89 -8.66
CA THR A 145 7.15 19.84 -8.32
C THR A 145 6.11 19.92 -9.43
N ASP A 146 6.55 20.00 -10.70
CA ASP A 146 5.66 20.08 -11.86
C ASP A 146 4.84 18.78 -12.01
N ASP A 147 5.49 17.62 -11.88
CA ASP A 147 4.80 16.32 -11.95
C ASP A 147 3.68 16.24 -10.89
N LEU A 148 3.98 16.64 -9.66
CA LEU A 148 3.00 16.59 -8.56
C LEU A 148 1.85 17.59 -8.76
N ILE A 149 2.11 18.76 -9.33
CA ILE A 149 1.07 19.78 -9.56
C ILE A 149 0.20 19.44 -10.77
N LEU A 150 0.82 19.02 -11.88
CA LEU A 150 0.15 18.95 -13.17
C LEU A 150 -0.41 17.56 -13.51
N ILE A 151 0.03 16.51 -12.84
CA ILE A 151 -0.40 15.13 -13.12
C ILE A 151 -1.11 14.56 -11.90
N ASP A 152 -2.42 14.39 -11.99
CA ASP A 152 -3.29 14.00 -10.87
C ASP A 152 -2.86 12.69 -10.20
N LYS A 153 -2.37 11.73 -10.96
CA LYS A 153 -1.95 10.41 -10.46
C LYS A 153 -0.64 10.44 -9.67
N PHE A 154 0.22 11.44 -9.85
CA PHE A 154 1.45 11.53 -9.06
C PHE A 154 1.19 12.21 -7.72
N ILE A 155 1.39 11.46 -6.61
CA ILE A 155 1.12 11.91 -5.24
C ILE A 155 2.36 12.06 -4.37
N GLY A 156 3.50 11.59 -4.82
CA GLY A 156 4.79 11.63 -4.14
C GLY A 156 5.93 11.36 -5.11
N VAL A 157 7.13 11.19 -4.59
CA VAL A 157 8.34 10.87 -5.34
C VAL A 157 8.99 9.60 -4.79
N GLY A 158 9.57 8.78 -5.64
CA GLY A 158 10.27 7.54 -5.27
C GLY A 158 10.01 6.38 -6.23
N GLU A 159 10.54 5.24 -5.86
CA GLU A 159 11.33 4.96 -4.63
C GLU A 159 12.74 5.53 -4.74
N ILE A 160 13.14 6.35 -3.80
CA ILE A 160 14.54 6.78 -3.71
C ILE A 160 15.32 5.73 -2.90
N ALA A 161 16.37 5.15 -3.46
CA ALA A 161 17.13 4.12 -2.77
C ALA A 161 18.22 4.72 -1.87
N ILE A 162 18.27 4.26 -0.62
CA ILE A 162 19.34 4.53 0.34
C ILE A 162 19.85 3.22 0.94
N SER A 163 21.07 3.22 1.45
CA SER A 163 21.65 2.07 2.18
C SER A 163 21.60 0.78 1.36
N ASP A 164 21.72 0.89 0.05
CA ASP A 164 21.67 -0.19 -0.94
C ASP A 164 22.78 0.04 -1.98
N PHE A 165 23.39 -1.05 -2.46
CA PHE A 165 24.43 -0.96 -3.51
C PHE A 165 23.86 -0.47 -4.86
N ARG A 166 22.54 -0.58 -5.08
CA ARG A 166 21.82 -0.07 -6.27
C ARG A 166 21.47 1.40 -6.15
N SER A 167 21.68 2.00 -4.98
CA SER A 167 21.42 3.41 -4.72
C SER A 167 22.41 4.29 -5.50
N SER A 168 21.97 5.48 -5.91
CA SER A 168 22.85 6.54 -6.44
C SER A 168 23.78 7.15 -5.38
N GLN A 169 23.77 6.64 -4.15
CA GLN A 169 24.53 7.12 -3.00
C GLN A 169 24.30 8.61 -2.72
N PRO A 170 23.03 9.05 -2.55
CA PRO A 170 22.69 10.47 -2.47
C PRO A 170 23.31 11.14 -1.26
N THR A 171 23.75 12.35 -1.44
CA THR A 171 24.19 13.23 -0.34
C THR A 171 22.99 13.73 0.46
N THR A 172 23.23 14.18 1.69
CA THR A 172 22.21 14.81 2.55
C THR A 172 21.49 15.97 1.84
N ASP A 173 22.22 16.81 1.11
CA ASP A 173 21.65 17.96 0.42
C ASP A 173 20.79 17.57 -0.79
N GLU A 174 21.12 16.49 -1.49
CA GLU A 174 20.27 15.95 -2.55
C GLU A 174 18.97 15.39 -2.01
N LEU A 175 19.01 14.64 -0.91
CA LEU A 175 17.78 14.17 -0.23
C LEU A 175 16.91 15.34 0.25
N ARG A 176 17.51 16.39 0.82
CA ARG A 176 16.79 17.63 1.20
C ARG A 176 16.11 18.29 0.02
N LYS A 177 16.80 18.43 -1.12
CA LYS A 177 16.24 19.06 -2.33
C LYS A 177 15.06 18.25 -2.89
N VAL A 178 15.17 16.92 -2.93
CA VAL A 178 14.07 16.05 -3.34
C VAL A 178 12.87 16.20 -2.40
N ALA A 179 13.10 16.13 -1.10
CA ALA A 179 12.05 16.26 -0.09
C ALA A 179 11.38 17.65 -0.12
N ALA A 180 12.15 18.72 -0.32
CA ALA A 180 11.62 20.08 -0.44
C ALA A 180 10.76 20.24 -1.71
N ALA A 181 11.23 19.74 -2.87
CA ALA A 181 10.48 19.79 -4.12
C ALA A 181 9.17 19.00 -4.03
N ALA A 182 9.22 17.79 -3.45
CA ALA A 182 8.03 16.97 -3.20
C ALA A 182 7.05 17.67 -2.25
N LYS A 183 7.55 18.25 -1.15
CA LYS A 183 6.73 18.98 -0.18
C LYS A 183 6.01 20.17 -0.80
N VAL A 184 6.72 20.99 -1.58
CA VAL A 184 6.12 22.16 -2.26
C VAL A 184 5.07 21.69 -3.28
N GLY A 185 5.40 20.71 -4.12
CA GLY A 185 4.44 20.14 -5.08
C GLY A 185 3.19 19.58 -4.39
N GLY A 186 3.36 18.86 -3.29
CA GLY A 186 2.26 18.33 -2.49
C GLY A 186 1.36 19.43 -1.89
N ILE A 187 1.93 20.46 -1.29
CA ILE A 187 1.16 21.60 -0.72
C ILE A 187 0.35 22.31 -1.81
N LEU A 188 0.96 22.61 -2.94
CA LEU A 188 0.33 23.38 -4.03
C LEU A 188 -0.77 22.56 -4.74
N SER A 189 -0.65 21.24 -4.78
CA SER A 189 -1.65 20.36 -5.43
C SER A 189 -2.64 19.70 -4.45
N GLY A 190 -2.49 19.92 -3.14
CA GLY A 190 -3.32 19.29 -2.10
C GLY A 190 -3.05 17.78 -1.92
N LYS A 191 -1.89 17.30 -2.36
CA LYS A 191 -1.42 15.91 -2.28
C LYS A 191 -0.43 15.73 -1.13
N ALA A 192 -0.03 14.49 -0.85
CA ALA A 192 0.95 14.19 0.22
C ALA A 192 2.31 14.83 -0.07
N GLY A 193 2.82 14.66 -1.29
CA GLY A 193 4.18 15.07 -1.63
C GLY A 193 5.23 14.36 -0.78
N VAL A 194 4.96 13.10 -0.41
CA VAL A 194 5.85 12.26 0.40
C VAL A 194 7.01 11.74 -0.45
N VAL A 195 8.14 11.45 0.19
CA VAL A 195 9.27 10.75 -0.44
C VAL A 195 9.24 9.30 0.00
N SER A 196 8.86 8.40 -0.91
CA SER A 196 8.97 6.95 -0.72
C SER A 196 10.43 6.55 -0.84
N VAL A 197 10.94 5.81 0.15
CA VAL A 197 12.37 5.50 0.27
C VAL A 197 12.56 4.00 0.37
N HIS A 198 13.21 3.42 -0.64
CA HIS A 198 13.71 2.06 -0.59
C HIS A 198 14.93 2.00 0.34
N VAL A 199 14.84 1.21 1.39
CA VAL A 199 15.95 1.00 2.33
C VAL A 199 16.57 -0.37 2.10
N GLY A 200 17.84 -0.39 1.71
CA GLY A 200 18.60 -1.62 1.56
C GLY A 200 19.11 -2.17 2.90
N SER A 201 19.90 -3.23 2.81
CA SER A 201 20.52 -3.89 3.96
C SER A 201 21.89 -3.30 4.36
N GLY A 202 22.27 -2.14 3.81
CA GLY A 202 23.56 -1.50 4.06
C GLY A 202 23.69 -0.95 5.48
N GLU A 203 24.91 -0.80 5.97
CA GLU A 203 25.25 -0.40 7.35
C GLU A 203 24.76 0.98 7.76
N SER A 204 24.50 1.88 6.81
CA SER A 204 24.01 3.22 7.08
C SER A 204 22.55 3.27 7.54
N LEU A 205 21.79 2.17 7.35
CA LEU A 205 20.41 2.04 7.81
C LEU A 205 19.55 3.28 7.45
N LEU A 206 18.95 3.95 8.43
CA LEU A 206 18.15 5.18 8.28
C LEU A 206 18.95 6.48 8.53
N GLN A 207 20.27 6.40 8.77
CA GLN A 207 21.08 7.58 9.03
C GLN A 207 20.97 8.69 7.95
N PRO A 208 20.92 8.38 6.64
CA PRO A 208 20.74 9.43 5.63
C PRO A 208 19.46 10.26 5.82
N LEU A 209 18.37 9.64 6.31
CA LEU A 209 17.10 10.34 6.57
C LEU A 209 17.18 11.22 7.83
N TRP A 210 17.82 10.72 8.89
CA TRP A 210 18.09 11.52 10.10
C TRP A 210 18.93 12.75 9.79
N GLN A 211 19.97 12.59 8.99
CA GLN A 211 20.81 13.70 8.56
C GLN A 211 20.05 14.69 7.67
N ALA A 212 19.14 14.18 6.81
CA ALA A 212 18.37 15.06 5.93
C ALA A 212 17.42 15.99 6.69
N VAL A 213 16.91 15.60 7.85
CA VAL A 213 16.03 16.46 8.67
C VAL A 213 16.79 17.27 9.74
N ALA A 214 18.02 16.93 10.03
CA ALA A 214 18.80 17.61 11.06
C ALA A 214 19.11 19.06 10.69
N GLY A 215 18.72 20.00 11.57
CA GLY A 215 19.04 21.43 11.39
C GLY A 215 18.30 22.12 10.23
N CYS A 216 17.16 21.59 9.79
CA CYS A 216 16.30 22.21 8.78
C CYS A 216 14.80 22.02 9.15
N GLU A 217 13.90 22.59 8.33
CA GLU A 217 12.46 22.61 8.56
C GLU A 217 11.75 21.31 8.09
N LEU A 218 12.47 20.38 7.47
CA LEU A 218 11.92 19.08 7.07
C LEU A 218 11.64 18.21 8.30
N LYS A 219 10.60 17.40 8.24
CA LYS A 219 10.22 16.46 9.29
C LYS A 219 10.44 15.01 8.83
N LEU A 220 10.63 14.09 9.77
CA LEU A 220 10.72 12.66 9.48
C LEU A 220 9.52 12.16 8.66
N SER A 221 8.32 12.65 8.95
CA SER A 221 7.09 12.32 8.22
C SER A 221 7.07 12.75 6.75
N GLN A 222 8.09 13.48 6.27
CA GLN A 222 8.28 13.76 4.84
C GLN A 222 8.85 12.56 4.10
N PHE A 223 9.53 11.66 4.81
CA PHE A 223 10.10 10.43 4.29
C PHE A 223 9.25 9.23 4.70
N TYR A 224 9.04 8.30 3.77
CA TYR A 224 8.28 7.10 3.96
C TYR A 224 9.15 5.88 3.60
N PRO A 225 10.03 5.45 4.53
CA PRO A 225 10.93 4.33 4.32
C PRO A 225 10.19 3.00 4.35
N THR A 226 10.44 2.18 3.32
CA THR A 226 9.94 0.80 3.18
C THR A 226 11.04 -0.24 3.36
N HIS A 227 10.66 -1.50 3.45
CA HIS A 227 11.52 -2.67 3.67
C HIS A 227 12.23 -2.66 5.03
N ILE A 228 11.63 -2.05 6.04
CA ILE A 228 12.25 -1.90 7.35
C ILE A 228 12.45 -3.24 8.06
N ASN A 229 11.79 -4.28 7.62
CA ASN A 229 11.91 -5.63 8.16
C ASN A 229 13.02 -6.49 7.51
N ARG A 230 13.85 -5.96 6.61
CA ARG A 230 14.90 -6.73 5.89
C ARG A 230 15.93 -7.42 6.80
N ASN A 231 16.20 -6.86 7.97
CA ASN A 231 17.02 -7.46 9.00
C ASN A 231 16.73 -6.83 10.36
N GLU A 232 17.22 -7.47 11.43
CA GLU A 232 16.94 -7.05 12.79
C GLU A 232 17.50 -5.65 13.10
N GLN A 233 18.67 -5.29 12.58
CA GLN A 233 19.29 -3.97 12.84
C GLN A 233 18.46 -2.85 12.22
N LEU A 234 18.01 -3.03 10.98
CA LEU A 234 17.16 -2.08 10.28
C LEU A 234 15.78 -1.99 10.96
N PHE A 235 15.23 -3.12 11.40
CA PHE A 235 13.98 -3.15 12.15
C PHE A 235 14.07 -2.29 13.43
N GLN A 236 15.14 -2.43 14.23
CA GLN A 236 15.35 -1.62 15.43
C GLN A 236 15.50 -0.13 15.10
N ALA A 237 16.29 0.22 14.08
CA ALA A 237 16.41 1.61 13.60
C ALA A 237 15.06 2.18 13.14
N GLY A 238 14.22 1.33 12.51
CA GLY A 238 12.85 1.69 12.13
C GLY A 238 11.95 1.99 13.32
N LEU A 239 12.03 1.21 14.39
CA LEU A 239 11.28 1.51 15.62
C LEU A 239 11.64 2.89 16.19
N GLU A 240 12.92 3.23 16.26
CA GLU A 240 13.37 4.54 16.70
C GLU A 240 12.83 5.65 15.81
N PHE A 241 12.85 5.45 14.49
CA PHE A 241 12.33 6.40 13.51
C PHE A 241 10.81 6.62 13.68
N ALA A 242 10.06 5.54 13.89
CA ALA A 242 8.61 5.61 14.07
C ALA A 242 8.21 6.25 15.41
N LEU A 243 8.93 5.94 16.49
CA LEU A 243 8.73 6.56 17.82
C LEU A 243 9.06 8.05 17.82
N ALA A 244 9.95 8.49 16.94
CA ALA A 244 10.25 9.92 16.74
C ALA A 244 9.24 10.64 15.83
N GLY A 245 8.15 9.97 15.41
CA GLY A 245 7.06 10.54 14.62
C GLY A 245 7.18 10.36 13.12
N GLY A 246 8.08 9.48 12.65
CA GLY A 246 8.09 8.97 11.27
C GLY A 246 7.01 7.92 11.05
N VAL A 247 6.81 7.53 9.79
CA VAL A 247 6.02 6.36 9.41
C VAL A 247 6.95 5.36 8.76
N ILE A 248 6.85 4.09 9.12
CA ILE A 248 7.67 3.02 8.57
C ILE A 248 6.79 1.96 7.91
N ASP A 249 7.37 1.30 6.90
CA ASP A 249 6.67 0.28 6.13
C ASP A 249 7.41 -1.06 6.16
N PHE A 250 6.66 -2.13 6.37
CA PHE A 250 7.16 -3.50 6.33
C PHE A 250 6.71 -4.17 5.04
N THR A 251 7.64 -4.74 4.31
CA THR A 251 7.36 -5.49 3.08
C THR A 251 6.85 -6.87 3.40
N THR A 252 5.76 -7.27 2.74
CA THR A 252 5.12 -8.57 2.99
C THR A 252 5.56 -9.66 2.01
N SER A 253 6.07 -9.31 0.83
CA SER A 253 6.70 -10.25 -0.08
C SER A 253 8.08 -10.65 0.43
N THR A 254 8.25 -11.90 0.79
CA THR A 254 9.50 -12.48 1.30
C THR A 254 9.63 -13.93 0.87
N THR A 255 10.83 -14.48 0.90
CA THR A 255 11.10 -15.88 0.65
C THR A 255 11.49 -16.62 1.92
N ALA A 256 11.39 -17.95 1.92
CA ALA A 256 11.86 -18.76 3.04
C ALA A 256 13.37 -18.57 3.29
N TYR A 257 14.13 -18.30 2.24
CA TYR A 257 15.57 -18.00 2.34
C TYR A 257 15.80 -16.68 3.10
N ASP A 258 15.09 -15.62 2.77
CA ASP A 258 15.25 -14.31 3.41
C ASP A 258 14.93 -14.39 4.91
N LEU A 259 13.85 -15.09 5.27
CA LEU A 259 13.47 -15.33 6.67
C LEU A 259 14.54 -16.11 7.44
N LEU A 260 15.16 -17.11 6.81
CA LEU A 260 16.25 -17.87 7.42
C LEU A 260 17.55 -17.05 7.55
N HIS A 261 17.72 -15.98 6.76
CA HIS A 261 18.91 -15.14 6.74
C HIS A 261 18.71 -13.79 7.45
N GLY A 262 17.65 -13.68 8.28
CA GLY A 262 17.51 -12.60 9.23
C GLY A 262 16.47 -11.56 8.88
N GLU A 263 15.70 -11.74 7.79
CA GLU A 263 14.50 -10.93 7.56
C GLU A 263 13.45 -11.21 8.63
N VAL A 264 12.84 -10.16 9.15
CA VAL A 264 11.74 -10.26 10.12
C VAL A 264 10.43 -10.39 9.34
N ALA A 265 9.69 -11.48 9.53
CA ALA A 265 8.38 -11.63 8.89
C ALA A 265 7.47 -10.44 9.20
N ALA A 266 6.82 -9.87 8.17
CA ALA A 266 6.05 -8.64 8.31
C ALA A 266 4.96 -8.71 9.39
N ALA A 267 4.31 -9.87 9.56
CA ALA A 267 3.34 -10.10 10.63
C ALA A 267 3.98 -10.01 12.02
N ALA A 268 5.16 -10.60 12.21
CA ALA A 268 5.93 -10.50 13.46
C ALA A 268 6.47 -9.09 13.69
N ALA A 269 6.92 -8.41 12.63
CA ALA A 269 7.40 -7.03 12.69
C ALA A 269 6.30 -6.09 13.17
N LEU A 270 5.08 -6.21 12.63
CA LEU A 270 3.92 -5.43 13.06
C LEU A 270 3.62 -5.66 14.54
N ALA A 271 3.53 -6.91 14.98
CA ALA A 271 3.26 -7.25 16.38
C ALA A 271 4.32 -6.68 17.34
N ARG A 272 5.60 -6.84 17.00
CA ARG A 272 6.72 -6.36 17.80
C ARG A 272 6.78 -4.83 17.85
N ALA A 273 6.49 -4.15 16.73
CA ALA A 273 6.46 -2.68 16.68
C ALA A 273 5.35 -2.12 17.58
N LEU A 274 4.15 -2.69 17.54
CA LEU A 274 3.03 -2.32 18.40
C LEU A 274 3.38 -2.56 19.89
N GLN A 275 3.95 -3.71 20.22
CA GLN A 275 4.41 -4.04 21.57
C GLN A 275 5.51 -3.07 22.08
N SER A 276 6.31 -2.52 21.17
CA SER A 276 7.34 -1.50 21.48
C SER A 276 6.74 -0.09 21.68
N GLY A 277 5.41 0.06 21.57
CA GLY A 277 4.71 1.33 21.78
C GLY A 277 4.63 2.23 20.56
N VAL A 278 4.99 1.74 19.37
CA VAL A 278 4.80 2.52 18.13
C VAL A 278 3.29 2.62 17.83
N PRO A 279 2.75 3.82 17.60
CA PRO A 279 1.36 3.98 17.26
C PRO A 279 1.01 3.25 15.94
N ALA A 280 -0.15 2.57 15.88
CA ALA A 280 -0.57 1.83 14.69
C ALA A 280 -0.61 2.70 13.42
N MET A 281 -0.92 3.99 13.56
CA MET A 281 -0.91 4.96 12.44
C MET A 281 0.48 5.29 11.89
N ASN A 282 1.56 4.90 12.59
CA ASN A 282 2.94 5.05 12.15
C ASN A 282 3.52 3.75 11.54
N LEU A 283 2.69 2.72 11.43
CA LEU A 283 3.06 1.41 10.89
C LEU A 283 2.21 1.09 9.67
N THR A 284 2.86 0.70 8.58
CA THR A 284 2.20 0.22 7.37
C THR A 284 2.78 -1.09 6.90
N LEU A 285 2.00 -1.80 6.11
CA LEU A 285 2.44 -2.95 5.33
C LEU A 285 2.26 -2.62 3.84
N SER A 286 3.20 -3.06 3.01
CA SER A 286 3.08 -3.05 1.55
C SER A 286 3.49 -4.39 0.95
N SER A 287 2.94 -4.71 -0.22
CA SER A 287 3.22 -6.01 -0.84
C SER A 287 4.57 -6.05 -1.55
N ASP A 288 5.06 -4.93 -2.04
CA ASP A 288 6.11 -4.91 -3.06
C ASP A 288 5.74 -5.82 -4.26
N GLY A 289 4.45 -5.80 -4.60
CA GLY A 289 3.86 -6.68 -5.62
C GLY A 289 4.50 -6.47 -6.99
N ASN A 290 4.68 -7.57 -7.72
CA ASN A 290 5.36 -7.63 -9.01
C ASN A 290 6.86 -7.25 -8.97
N ALA A 291 7.48 -7.10 -7.79
CA ALA A 291 8.92 -7.12 -7.64
C ALA A 291 9.50 -8.51 -7.93
N SER A 292 10.78 -8.58 -8.21
CA SER A 292 11.51 -9.84 -8.37
C SER A 292 12.01 -10.35 -7.02
N LEU A 293 11.67 -11.60 -6.71
CA LEU A 293 12.12 -12.29 -5.50
C LEU A 293 13.12 -13.38 -5.89
N PRO A 294 14.42 -13.22 -5.60
CA PRO A 294 15.40 -14.26 -5.88
C PRO A 294 15.23 -15.43 -4.92
N ILE A 295 15.28 -16.65 -5.47
CA ILE A 295 15.23 -17.89 -4.69
C ILE A 295 16.63 -18.48 -4.63
N TYR A 296 17.10 -18.72 -3.43
CA TYR A 296 18.39 -19.34 -3.18
C TYR A 296 18.23 -20.74 -2.57
N ASN A 297 19.16 -21.65 -2.87
CA ASN A 297 19.25 -22.93 -2.19
C ASN A 297 19.96 -22.78 -0.82
N ALA A 298 20.07 -23.88 -0.08
CA ALA A 298 20.74 -23.91 1.23
C ALA A 298 22.24 -23.55 1.16
N GLN A 299 22.85 -23.59 -0.02
CA GLN A 299 24.26 -23.21 -0.27
C GLN A 299 24.39 -21.73 -0.66
N GLY A 300 23.27 -20.97 -0.75
CA GLY A 300 23.25 -19.57 -1.16
C GLY A 300 23.38 -19.36 -2.67
N GLU A 301 23.16 -20.39 -3.48
CA GLU A 301 23.20 -20.28 -4.94
C GLU A 301 21.80 -19.90 -5.47
N LEU A 302 21.75 -18.96 -6.42
CA LEU A 302 20.51 -18.57 -7.08
C LEU A 302 19.95 -19.72 -7.90
N THR A 303 18.79 -20.23 -7.52
CA THR A 303 18.12 -21.37 -8.17
C THR A 303 16.89 -20.98 -8.99
N GLY A 304 16.36 -19.77 -8.77
CA GLY A 304 15.17 -19.29 -9.48
C GLY A 304 14.81 -17.87 -9.11
N LEU A 305 13.72 -17.40 -9.71
CA LEU A 305 13.12 -16.10 -9.47
C LEU A 305 11.61 -16.30 -9.31
N GLU A 306 11.03 -15.68 -8.31
CA GLU A 306 9.58 -15.56 -8.15
C GLU A 306 9.13 -14.12 -8.31
N VAL A 307 7.82 -13.93 -8.49
CA VAL A 307 7.18 -12.62 -8.58
C VAL A 307 6.50 -12.33 -7.26
N GLY A 308 6.78 -11.19 -6.66
CA GLY A 308 6.09 -10.70 -5.47
C GLY A 308 4.59 -10.60 -5.71
N LYS A 309 3.78 -11.09 -4.74
CA LYS A 309 2.32 -11.17 -4.89
C LYS A 309 1.64 -10.07 -4.08
N VAL A 310 0.79 -9.27 -4.70
CA VAL A 310 -0.02 -8.25 -4.04
C VAL A 310 -0.88 -8.86 -2.91
N GLN A 311 -1.33 -10.10 -3.06
CA GLN A 311 -2.12 -10.82 -2.06
C GLN A 311 -1.37 -11.04 -0.74
N SER A 312 -0.03 -10.98 -0.72
CA SER A 312 0.79 -11.11 0.49
C SER A 312 0.46 -10.02 1.51
N LEU A 313 0.00 -8.85 1.07
CA LEU A 313 -0.41 -7.74 1.94
C LEU A 313 -1.43 -8.19 3.00
N TYR A 314 -2.56 -8.71 2.54
CA TYR A 314 -3.59 -9.16 3.47
C TYR A 314 -3.21 -10.45 4.20
N GLN A 315 -2.48 -11.34 3.54
CA GLN A 315 -2.00 -12.57 4.18
C GLN A 315 -1.15 -12.26 5.42
N ALA A 316 -0.23 -11.29 5.34
CA ALA A 316 0.57 -10.86 6.48
C ALA A 316 -0.25 -10.18 7.58
N ALA A 317 -1.20 -9.31 7.23
CA ALA A 317 -2.10 -8.68 8.19
C ALA A 317 -2.99 -9.72 8.91
N ARG A 318 -3.54 -10.68 8.17
CA ARG A 318 -4.31 -11.80 8.72
C ARG A 318 -3.45 -12.68 9.64
N GLN A 319 -2.22 -12.99 9.22
CA GLN A 319 -1.27 -13.75 10.03
C GLN A 319 -0.94 -13.02 11.33
N ALA A 320 -0.76 -11.69 11.30
CA ALA A 320 -0.53 -10.89 12.50
C ALA A 320 -1.65 -11.05 13.53
N VAL A 321 -2.90 -11.13 13.08
CA VAL A 321 -4.05 -11.36 13.96
C VAL A 321 -4.05 -12.81 14.50
N LEU A 322 -3.96 -13.80 13.62
CA LEU A 322 -4.20 -15.20 13.97
C LEU A 322 -3.04 -15.84 14.75
N GLU A 323 -1.80 -15.48 14.43
CA GLU A 323 -0.60 -16.11 15.01
C GLU A 323 0.09 -15.23 16.04
N TYR A 324 0.05 -13.89 15.86
CA TYR A 324 0.76 -12.95 16.74
C TYR A 324 -0.18 -12.15 17.66
N GLN A 325 -1.51 -12.45 17.62
CA GLN A 325 -2.53 -11.83 18.49
C GLN A 325 -2.61 -10.29 18.38
N VAL A 326 -2.25 -9.75 17.21
CA VAL A 326 -2.45 -8.33 16.93
C VAL A 326 -3.97 -8.07 16.86
N PRO A 327 -4.49 -7.04 17.53
CA PRO A 327 -5.90 -6.68 17.39
C PRO A 327 -6.27 -6.44 15.92
N LEU A 328 -7.43 -6.97 15.49
CA LEU A 328 -7.88 -6.83 14.10
C LEU A 328 -7.94 -5.36 13.65
N THR A 329 -8.34 -4.45 14.55
CA THR A 329 -8.35 -3.00 14.31
C THR A 329 -6.97 -2.45 13.93
N GLU A 330 -5.91 -2.88 14.61
CA GLU A 330 -4.55 -2.43 14.36
C GLU A 330 -3.98 -3.05 13.07
N ALA A 331 -4.21 -4.35 12.86
CA ALA A 331 -3.79 -5.02 11.63
C ALA A 331 -4.47 -4.42 10.38
N VAL A 332 -5.77 -4.14 10.44
CA VAL A 332 -6.51 -3.46 9.37
C VAL A 332 -6.01 -2.01 9.19
N THR A 333 -5.72 -1.30 10.28
CA THR A 333 -5.17 0.06 10.21
C THR A 333 -3.88 0.11 9.40
N ALA A 334 -2.98 -0.86 9.59
CA ALA A 334 -1.68 -0.91 8.90
C ALA A 334 -1.78 -1.09 7.37
N ILE A 335 -2.92 -1.56 6.86
CA ILE A 335 -3.17 -1.76 5.41
C ILE A 335 -4.33 -0.90 4.87
N THR A 336 -4.86 0.04 5.66
CA THR A 336 -5.98 0.91 5.25
C THR A 336 -5.74 2.36 5.66
N ALA A 337 -6.05 2.73 6.91
CA ALA A 337 -6.02 4.11 7.38
C ALA A 337 -4.59 4.68 7.48
N ALA A 338 -3.60 3.90 7.90
CA ALA A 338 -2.22 4.36 8.02
C ALA A 338 -1.61 4.68 6.65
N PRO A 339 -1.59 3.76 5.64
CA PRO A 339 -1.08 4.10 4.32
C PRO A 339 -1.90 5.20 3.64
N ALA A 340 -3.23 5.24 3.79
CA ALA A 340 -4.03 6.33 3.25
C ALA A 340 -3.65 7.69 3.85
N ALA A 341 -3.35 7.75 5.14
CA ALA A 341 -2.96 8.99 5.81
C ALA A 341 -1.59 9.49 5.35
N VAL A 342 -0.55 8.65 5.31
CA VAL A 342 0.79 9.05 4.87
C VAL A 342 0.79 9.47 3.40
N LEU A 343 -0.05 8.84 2.57
CA LEU A 343 -0.20 9.14 1.14
C LEU A 343 -1.20 10.27 0.85
N GLY A 344 -1.83 10.85 1.88
CA GLY A 344 -2.78 11.96 1.73
C GLY A 344 -4.07 11.61 0.99
N LEU A 345 -4.49 10.34 1.00
CA LEU A 345 -5.67 9.83 0.30
C LEU A 345 -6.93 10.06 1.14
N LYS A 346 -7.49 11.27 1.07
CA LYS A 346 -8.56 11.76 1.96
C LYS A 346 -9.87 10.96 1.89
N HIS A 347 -10.13 10.28 0.76
CA HIS A 347 -11.36 9.51 0.55
C HIS A 347 -11.18 7.99 0.73
N LYS A 348 -10.01 7.54 1.18
CA LYS A 348 -9.61 6.13 1.30
C LYS A 348 -9.29 5.71 2.73
N GLY A 349 -9.23 4.42 2.97
CA GLY A 349 -8.72 3.80 4.20
C GLY A 349 -9.68 3.86 5.40
N ARG A 350 -10.91 4.35 5.23
CA ARG A 350 -11.94 4.43 6.29
C ARG A 350 -13.34 4.18 5.74
N ILE A 351 -14.25 3.77 6.62
CA ILE A 351 -15.67 3.67 6.35
C ILE A 351 -16.38 4.84 7.04
N ALA A 352 -16.81 5.82 6.27
CA ALA A 352 -17.59 6.95 6.76
C ALA A 352 -18.42 7.55 5.60
N ALA A 353 -19.52 8.21 5.92
CA ALA A 353 -20.34 8.89 4.93
C ALA A 353 -19.52 9.93 4.13
N GLY A 354 -19.73 9.97 2.82
CA GLY A 354 -19.01 10.86 1.89
C GLY A 354 -17.67 10.30 1.39
N LEU A 355 -17.18 9.17 1.92
CA LEU A 355 -15.97 8.51 1.43
C LEU A 355 -16.30 7.51 0.31
N ASP A 356 -15.27 7.09 -0.40
CA ASP A 356 -15.39 6.07 -1.44
C ASP A 356 -15.86 4.74 -0.85
N ALA A 357 -16.75 4.06 -1.55
CA ALA A 357 -17.25 2.75 -1.16
C ALA A 357 -16.26 1.64 -1.54
N ASP A 358 -15.07 1.71 -0.95
CA ASP A 358 -14.05 0.68 -1.00
C ASP A 358 -14.16 -0.19 0.24
N LEU A 359 -14.64 -1.41 0.08
CA LEU A 359 -15.09 -2.26 1.17
C LEU A 359 -14.62 -3.70 0.98
N VAL A 360 -14.21 -4.34 2.06
CA VAL A 360 -13.93 -5.78 2.11
C VAL A 360 -14.76 -6.43 3.20
N LEU A 361 -15.42 -7.53 2.87
CA LEU A 361 -16.09 -8.39 3.83
C LEU A 361 -15.18 -9.57 4.15
N LEU A 362 -14.92 -9.74 5.44
CA LEU A 362 -14.09 -10.81 6.00
C LEU A 362 -14.97 -11.76 6.82
N HIS A 363 -14.91 -13.05 6.56
CA HIS A 363 -15.59 -14.03 7.41
C HIS A 363 -15.10 -13.93 8.86
N LYS A 364 -16.02 -13.86 9.83
CA LYS A 364 -15.67 -13.79 11.26
C LYS A 364 -14.95 -15.04 11.76
N SER A 365 -15.22 -16.18 11.12
CA SER A 365 -14.70 -17.49 11.54
C SER A 365 -13.21 -17.63 11.38
N ASP A 366 -12.65 -17.09 10.29
CA ASP A 366 -11.27 -17.34 9.88
C ASP A 366 -10.59 -16.15 9.21
N LEU A 367 -11.28 -15.02 9.10
CA LEU A 367 -10.82 -13.77 8.45
C LEU A 367 -10.46 -13.94 6.96
N THR A 368 -11.04 -14.94 6.26
CA THR A 368 -10.90 -15.03 4.80
C THR A 368 -11.76 -13.97 4.11
N ILE A 369 -11.29 -13.49 2.97
CA ILE A 369 -12.03 -12.51 2.16
C ILE A 369 -13.25 -13.19 1.54
N ARG A 370 -14.46 -12.68 1.84
CA ARG A 370 -15.70 -13.06 1.18
C ARG A 370 -15.95 -12.25 -0.08
N ASP A 371 -16.04 -10.93 0.07
CA ASP A 371 -16.38 -10.02 -1.02
C ASP A 371 -15.47 -8.79 -1.00
N VAL A 372 -15.21 -8.23 -2.19
CA VAL A 372 -14.45 -6.99 -2.36
C VAL A 372 -15.24 -6.03 -3.25
N TYR A 373 -15.38 -4.81 -2.79
CA TYR A 373 -16.00 -3.71 -3.52
C TYR A 373 -14.99 -2.57 -3.67
N ALA A 374 -14.81 -2.09 -4.89
CA ALA A 374 -14.05 -0.87 -5.15
C ALA A 374 -14.97 0.17 -5.80
N LYS A 375 -15.01 1.38 -5.23
CA LYS A 375 -15.92 2.45 -5.67
C LYS A 375 -17.37 1.94 -5.82
N GLY A 376 -17.83 1.12 -4.87
CA GLY A 376 -19.18 0.54 -4.84
C GLY A 376 -19.45 -0.58 -5.86
N ARG A 377 -18.51 -0.90 -6.75
CA ARG A 377 -18.60 -2.02 -7.69
C ARG A 377 -18.04 -3.28 -7.05
N GLN A 378 -18.81 -4.36 -7.02
CA GLN A 378 -18.33 -5.66 -6.56
C GLN A 378 -17.33 -6.24 -7.57
N LEU A 379 -16.12 -6.56 -7.14
CA LEU A 379 -15.06 -7.13 -7.95
C LEU A 379 -14.80 -8.60 -7.60
N VAL A 380 -14.96 -8.94 -6.31
CA VAL A 380 -14.83 -10.31 -5.81
C VAL A 380 -16.12 -10.69 -5.08
N LYS A 381 -16.59 -11.91 -5.30
CA LYS A 381 -17.76 -12.49 -4.63
C LYS A 381 -17.45 -13.90 -4.17
N ASN A 382 -17.69 -14.19 -2.90
CA ASN A 382 -17.40 -15.50 -2.27
C ASN A 382 -15.95 -15.97 -2.56
N GLY A 383 -14.99 -15.07 -2.44
CA GLY A 383 -13.56 -15.34 -2.69
C GLY A 383 -13.17 -15.52 -4.15
N GLN A 384 -14.08 -15.32 -5.10
CA GLN A 384 -13.81 -15.47 -6.52
C GLN A 384 -13.93 -14.12 -7.26
N ALA A 385 -12.96 -13.84 -8.15
CA ALA A 385 -13.03 -12.66 -9.00
C ALA A 385 -14.21 -12.77 -9.99
N ILE A 386 -15.15 -11.83 -9.90
CA ILE A 386 -16.28 -11.70 -10.82
C ILE A 386 -16.05 -10.60 -11.86
N VAL A 387 -14.99 -9.83 -11.66
CA VAL A 387 -14.47 -8.86 -12.65
C VAL A 387 -13.01 -9.20 -12.87
N LYS A 388 -12.63 -9.31 -14.11
CA LYS A 388 -11.26 -9.60 -14.56
C LYS A 388 -10.73 -8.42 -15.37
N GLY A 389 -9.41 -8.25 -15.41
CA GLY A 389 -8.75 -7.33 -16.31
C GLY A 389 -9.00 -7.73 -17.77
N THR A 390 -8.79 -6.79 -18.68
CA THR A 390 -9.16 -6.94 -20.12
C THR A 390 -8.55 -8.18 -20.77
N PHE A 391 -7.35 -8.59 -20.36
CA PHE A 391 -6.63 -9.72 -20.95
C PHE A 391 -6.47 -10.92 -19.99
N GLU A 392 -7.15 -10.91 -18.85
CA GLU A 392 -7.17 -12.04 -17.92
C GLU A 392 -8.10 -13.14 -18.41
N GLN A 393 -7.63 -14.39 -18.39
CA GLN A 393 -8.41 -15.58 -18.81
C GLN A 393 -9.31 -16.14 -17.70
#